data_640cadb2ed75390794b3d50288e521d5
#
_entry.id   640cadb2ed75390794b3d50288e521d5
#
_cell.length_a   1.000
_cell.length_b   1.000
_cell.length_c   1.000
_cell.angle_alpha   90.00
_cell.angle_beta   90.00
_cell.angle_gamma   90.00
#
_symmetry.space_group_name_H-M   'P 1'
#
loop_
_entity.id
_entity.type
_entity.pdbx_description
1 polymer ?
#
loop_
_entity_poly.entity_id
_entity_poly.type
_entity_poly.pdbx_seq_one_letter_code
_entity_poly.pdbx_strand_id
1 'polypeptide(L)'
;MKAARPLVWDRALAEAAERHSVDMVARQYFDHASPDGKRVSQRVTAEGYKWRMVGENLAAGDTTVSGVLSGWLGSPEQCQNLMSPAYAEVGVACVRQPGSKWGTYWTMVFATRR
;
A
#
# COMPACT_ATOMS: atom_id res chain seq x y z
N MET A 1 -6.08 -18.41 16.66
CA MET A 1 -5.32 -17.41 15.88
C MET A 1 -4.83 -16.30 16.82
N LYS A 2 -3.57 -15.97 16.73
CA LYS A 2 -3.01 -14.92 17.59
C LYS A 2 -3.36 -13.55 17.01
N ALA A 3 -3.88 -12.64 17.82
CA ALA A 3 -4.21 -11.29 17.40
C ALA A 3 -2.93 -10.52 17.04
N ALA A 4 -2.99 -9.77 15.95
CA ALA A 4 -1.90 -8.88 15.56
C ALA A 4 -1.88 -7.65 16.48
N ARG A 5 -0.67 -7.11 16.72
CA ARG A 5 -0.53 -5.84 17.42
C ARG A 5 -0.98 -4.70 16.50
N PRO A 6 -1.44 -3.57 17.04
CA PRO A 6 -1.74 -2.40 16.23
C PRO A 6 -0.50 -1.97 15.44
N LEU A 7 -0.72 -1.60 14.17
CA LEU A 7 0.34 -1.08 13.32
C LEU A 7 0.70 0.35 13.73
N VAL A 8 1.98 0.67 13.62
CA VAL A 8 2.49 2.00 13.90
C VAL A 8 2.76 2.71 12.57
N TRP A 9 2.32 3.96 12.47
CA TRP A 9 2.54 4.76 11.26
C TRP A 9 4.04 5.03 11.08
N ASP A 10 4.53 4.85 9.84
CA ASP A 10 5.89 5.16 9.48
C ASP A 10 5.92 6.09 8.26
N ARG A 11 6.68 7.18 8.37
CA ARG A 11 6.75 8.19 7.34
C ARG A 11 7.35 7.67 6.02
N ALA A 12 8.41 6.87 6.09
CA ALA A 12 9.04 6.33 4.89
C ALA A 12 8.09 5.42 4.11
N LEU A 13 7.31 4.60 4.82
CA LEU A 13 6.29 3.75 4.20
C LEU A 13 5.17 4.59 3.59
N ALA A 14 4.75 5.65 4.27
CA ALA A 14 3.73 6.56 3.73
C ALA A 14 4.22 7.27 2.47
N GLU A 15 5.47 7.70 2.44
CA GLU A 15 6.06 8.32 1.24
C GLU A 15 6.19 7.34 0.09
N ALA A 16 6.60 6.10 0.36
CA ALA A 16 6.63 5.05 -0.67
C ALA A 16 5.23 4.80 -1.23
N ALA A 17 4.22 4.74 -0.36
CA ALA A 17 2.83 4.56 -0.77
C ALA A 17 2.36 5.72 -1.66
N GLU A 18 2.62 6.96 -1.25
CA GLU A 18 2.23 8.14 -2.02
C GLU A 18 2.89 8.17 -3.39
N ARG A 19 4.19 7.92 -3.45
CA ARG A 19 4.92 7.90 -4.73
C ARG A 19 4.35 6.86 -5.67
N HIS A 20 3.95 5.70 -5.16
CA HIS A 20 3.37 4.67 -6.02
C HIS A 20 1.98 5.07 -6.52
N SER A 21 1.13 5.62 -5.66
CA SER A 21 -0.19 6.11 -6.10
C SER A 21 -0.06 7.24 -7.13
N VAL A 22 0.85 8.19 -6.92
CA VAL A 22 1.14 9.26 -7.88
C VAL A 22 1.64 8.67 -9.21
N ASP A 23 2.51 7.67 -9.14
CA ASP A 23 3.05 7.03 -10.34
C ASP A 23 1.97 6.29 -11.13
N MET A 24 1.07 5.60 -10.44
CA MET A 24 -0.07 4.94 -11.09
C MET A 24 -0.94 5.95 -11.84
N VAL A 25 -1.18 7.11 -11.25
CA VAL A 25 -1.91 8.19 -11.92
C VAL A 25 -1.12 8.69 -13.14
N ALA A 26 0.14 9.04 -12.96
CA ALA A 26 0.96 9.68 -13.99
C ALA A 26 1.21 8.77 -15.19
N ARG A 27 1.45 7.48 -14.95
CA ARG A 27 1.76 6.51 -16.01
C ARG A 27 0.58 5.63 -16.39
N GLN A 28 -0.60 5.89 -15.83
CA GLN A 28 -1.89 5.27 -16.20
C GLN A 28 -1.87 3.73 -16.09
N TYR A 29 -1.52 3.23 -14.90
CA TYR A 29 -1.58 1.81 -14.61
C TYR A 29 -2.11 1.57 -13.20
N PHE A 30 -2.50 0.34 -12.92
CA PHE A 30 -2.91 -0.11 -11.59
C PHE A 30 -2.34 -1.50 -11.36
N ASP A 31 -1.20 -1.57 -10.68
CA ASP A 31 -0.47 -2.82 -10.43
C ASP A 31 0.52 -2.63 -9.29
N HIS A 32 0.90 -3.71 -8.65
CA HIS A 32 1.99 -3.72 -7.67
C HIS A 32 3.34 -3.36 -8.31
N ALA A 33 3.60 -3.86 -9.51
CA ALA A 33 4.80 -3.53 -10.25
C ALA A 33 4.58 -2.30 -11.12
N SER A 34 5.49 -1.34 -11.08
CA SER A 34 5.48 -0.21 -12.00
C SER A 34 5.92 -0.66 -13.40
N PRO A 35 5.66 0.14 -14.45
CA PRO A 35 6.05 -0.24 -15.82
C PRO A 35 7.52 -0.55 -16.00
N ASP A 36 8.40 0.06 -15.17
CA ASP A 36 9.83 -0.23 -15.17
C ASP A 36 10.21 -1.38 -14.22
N GLY A 37 9.23 -2.14 -13.71
CA GLY A 37 9.45 -3.36 -12.95
C GLY A 37 9.74 -3.18 -11.46
N LYS A 38 9.60 -1.98 -10.91
CA LYS A 38 9.83 -1.74 -9.49
C LYS A 38 8.65 -2.19 -8.65
N ARG A 39 8.94 -2.92 -7.58
CA ARG A 39 7.94 -3.43 -6.63
C ARG A 39 8.09 -2.73 -5.28
N VAL A 40 7.19 -3.04 -4.34
CA VAL A 40 7.14 -2.38 -3.04
C VAL A 40 8.46 -2.46 -2.27
N SER A 41 9.16 -3.59 -2.32
CA SER A 41 10.45 -3.75 -1.64
C SER A 41 11.48 -2.72 -2.12
N GLN A 42 11.53 -2.48 -3.41
CA GLN A 42 12.44 -1.50 -4.01
C GLN A 42 12.03 -0.06 -3.68
N ARG A 43 10.72 0.20 -3.65
CA ARG A 43 10.21 1.54 -3.32
C ARG A 43 10.50 1.92 -1.87
N VAL A 44 10.30 1.00 -0.91
CA VAL A 44 10.59 1.30 0.50
C VAL A 44 12.08 1.42 0.76
N THR A 45 12.90 0.63 0.04
CA THR A 45 14.37 0.76 0.11
C THR A 45 14.80 2.13 -0.38
N ALA A 46 14.19 2.64 -1.45
CA ALA A 46 14.49 3.97 -1.99
C ALA A 46 14.16 5.09 -0.99
N GLU A 47 13.20 4.89 -0.09
CA GLU A 47 12.87 5.84 0.97
C GLU A 47 13.75 5.69 2.22
N GLY A 48 14.74 4.81 2.18
CA GLY A 48 15.67 4.61 3.30
C GLY A 48 15.18 3.64 4.37
N TYR A 49 14.10 2.93 4.12
CA TYR A 49 13.55 1.96 5.08
C TYR A 49 14.25 0.61 4.92
N LYS A 50 14.88 0.14 6.00
CA LYS A 50 15.58 -1.16 6.01
C LYS A 50 14.61 -2.23 6.48
N TRP A 51 13.95 -2.87 5.54
CA TRP A 51 12.91 -3.85 5.81
C TRP A 51 13.48 -5.26 5.99
N ARG A 52 12.80 -6.03 6.83
CA ARG A 52 12.94 -7.48 6.92
C ARG A 52 11.79 -8.14 6.18
N MET A 53 10.59 -7.60 6.33
CA MET A 53 9.39 -8.03 5.61
C MET A 53 8.64 -6.80 5.10
N VAL A 54 8.03 -6.92 3.95
CA VAL A 54 7.25 -5.84 3.33
C VAL A 54 6.11 -6.41 2.52
N GLY A 55 4.97 -5.75 2.54
CA GLY A 55 3.80 -6.11 1.75
C GLY A 55 3.04 -4.88 1.32
N GLU A 56 2.08 -5.07 0.41
CA GLU A 56 1.34 -3.97 -0.18
C GLU A 56 -0.10 -4.39 -0.48
N ASN A 57 -1.04 -3.51 -0.15
CA ASN A 57 -2.41 -3.58 -0.63
C ASN A 57 -2.67 -2.41 -1.56
N LEU A 58 -3.39 -2.65 -2.64
CA LEU A 58 -3.81 -1.61 -3.58
C LEU A 58 -5.33 -1.60 -3.71
N ALA A 59 -5.88 -0.42 -3.95
CA ALA A 59 -7.29 -0.26 -4.30
C ALA A 59 -7.45 0.91 -5.25
N ALA A 60 -8.48 0.85 -6.09
CA ALA A 60 -8.78 1.90 -7.05
C ALA A 60 -10.29 2.09 -7.13
N GLY A 61 -10.70 3.35 -7.31
CA GLY A 61 -12.11 3.70 -7.47
C GLY A 61 -12.88 3.98 -6.19
N ASP A 62 -12.41 3.48 -5.05
CA ASP A 62 -13.07 3.73 -3.75
C ASP A 62 -12.84 5.16 -3.29
N THR A 63 -13.88 5.78 -2.74
CA THR A 63 -13.82 7.16 -2.28
C THR A 63 -13.80 7.28 -0.75
N THR A 64 -13.95 6.16 -0.03
CA THR A 64 -13.99 6.15 1.43
C THR A 64 -13.05 5.09 1.99
N VAL A 65 -12.55 5.34 3.20
CA VAL A 65 -11.74 4.37 3.95
C VAL A 65 -12.53 3.08 4.19
N SER A 66 -13.80 3.21 4.53
CA SER A 66 -14.70 2.07 4.76
C SER A 66 -14.80 1.17 3.51
N GLY A 67 -14.98 1.77 2.33
CA GLY A 67 -15.06 1.03 1.07
C GLY A 67 -13.76 0.31 0.75
N VAL A 68 -12.62 0.98 0.94
CA VAL A 68 -11.30 0.38 0.72
C VAL A 68 -11.07 -0.81 1.66
N LEU A 69 -11.35 -0.64 2.95
CA LEU A 69 -11.18 -1.71 3.92
C LEU A 69 -12.09 -2.90 3.62
N SER A 70 -13.35 -2.65 3.24
CA SER A 70 -14.28 -3.72 2.85
C SER A 70 -13.74 -4.52 1.67
N GLY A 71 -13.19 -3.84 0.66
CA GLY A 71 -12.59 -4.49 -0.50
C GLY A 71 -11.39 -5.35 -0.12
N TRP A 72 -10.52 -4.82 0.72
CA TRP A 72 -9.34 -5.57 1.17
C TRP A 72 -9.70 -6.76 2.06
N LEU A 73 -10.66 -6.60 2.95
CA LEU A 73 -11.13 -7.71 3.80
C LEU A 73 -11.78 -8.82 2.99
N GLY A 74 -12.40 -8.48 1.86
CA GLY A 74 -13.01 -9.45 0.96
C GLY A 74 -12.03 -10.20 0.06
N SER A 75 -10.77 -9.78 0.00
CA SER A 75 -9.72 -10.42 -0.79
C SER A 75 -8.81 -11.24 0.13
N PRO A 76 -8.67 -12.57 -0.08
CA PRO A 76 -7.87 -13.40 0.83
C PRO A 76 -6.44 -12.90 1.03
N GLU A 77 -5.75 -12.54 -0.05
CA GLU A 77 -4.36 -12.07 0.03
C GLU A 77 -4.24 -10.72 0.74
N GLN A 78 -5.14 -9.80 0.42
CA GLN A 78 -5.14 -8.46 1.01
C GLN A 78 -5.58 -8.48 2.47
N CYS A 79 -6.56 -9.31 2.79
CA CYS A 79 -6.98 -9.54 4.17
C CYS A 79 -5.83 -10.13 4.99
N GLN A 80 -5.10 -11.08 4.43
CA GLN A 80 -3.95 -11.69 5.09
C GLN A 80 -2.90 -10.64 5.44
N ASN A 81 -2.62 -9.70 4.55
CA ASN A 81 -1.70 -8.59 4.84
C ASN A 81 -2.20 -7.74 6.01
N LEU A 82 -3.48 -7.36 6.00
CA LEU A 82 -4.06 -6.54 7.08
C LEU A 82 -3.98 -7.22 8.44
N MET A 83 -4.16 -8.52 8.48
CA MET A 83 -4.25 -9.30 9.73
C MET A 83 -2.92 -9.94 10.14
N SER A 84 -1.87 -9.79 9.35
CA SER A 84 -0.60 -10.47 9.60
C SER A 84 0.11 -9.92 10.83
N PRO A 85 0.50 -10.79 11.80
CA PRO A 85 1.32 -10.37 12.94
C PRO A 85 2.79 -10.11 12.57
N ALA A 86 3.18 -10.41 11.32
CA ALA A 86 4.55 -10.21 10.86
C ALA A 86 4.87 -8.74 10.59
N TYR A 87 3.85 -7.89 10.39
CA TYR A 87 4.06 -6.47 10.12
C TYR A 87 3.87 -5.63 11.39
N ALA A 88 4.75 -4.66 11.57
CA ALA A 88 4.74 -3.76 12.73
C ALA A 88 4.43 -2.32 12.35
N GLU A 89 4.72 -1.92 11.12
CA GLU A 89 4.58 -0.53 10.68
C GLU A 89 3.80 -0.44 9.37
N VAL A 90 3.20 0.74 9.14
CA VAL A 90 2.30 0.97 8.01
C VAL A 90 2.42 2.40 7.50
N GLY A 91 2.22 2.56 6.20
CA GLY A 91 1.98 3.85 5.57
C GLY A 91 0.90 3.70 4.51
N VAL A 92 0.04 4.70 4.38
CA VAL A 92 -1.09 4.69 3.44
C VAL A 92 -1.12 6.01 2.69
N ALA A 93 -1.46 5.95 1.42
CA ALA A 93 -1.73 7.12 0.61
C ALA A 93 -2.95 6.90 -0.26
N CYS A 94 -3.69 7.97 -0.49
CA CYS A 94 -4.80 8.02 -1.44
C CYS A 94 -4.61 9.22 -2.33
N VAL A 95 -4.53 9.00 -3.64
CA VAL A 95 -4.40 10.08 -4.61
C VAL A 95 -5.65 10.12 -5.46
N ARG A 96 -6.27 11.29 -5.55
CA ARG A 96 -7.45 11.51 -6.38
C ARG A 96 -7.03 12.21 -7.66
N GLN A 97 -7.49 11.68 -8.78
CA GLN A 97 -7.28 12.31 -10.09
C GLN A 97 -8.58 12.18 -10.88
N PRO A 98 -9.51 13.15 -10.75
CA PRO A 98 -10.75 13.15 -11.52
C PRO A 98 -10.44 13.08 -13.01
N GLY A 99 -11.21 12.29 -13.74
CA GLY A 99 -11.02 12.09 -15.17
C GLY A 99 -10.03 10.98 -15.52
N SER A 100 -9.26 10.46 -14.56
CA SER A 100 -8.45 9.27 -14.80
C SER A 100 -9.32 8.01 -14.79
N LYS A 101 -8.76 6.89 -15.28
CA LYS A 101 -9.51 5.65 -15.46
C LYS A 101 -10.21 5.17 -14.18
N TRP A 102 -9.55 5.27 -13.03
CA TRP A 102 -10.09 4.79 -11.76
C TRP A 102 -10.51 5.89 -10.80
N GLY A 103 -10.06 7.13 -11.00
CA GLY A 103 -10.43 8.29 -10.18
C GLY A 103 -9.72 8.41 -8.85
N THR A 104 -9.55 7.31 -8.13
CA THR A 104 -8.82 7.27 -6.85
C THR A 104 -7.88 6.07 -6.83
N TYR A 105 -6.71 6.27 -6.22
CA TYR A 105 -5.65 5.26 -6.18
C TYR A 105 -5.10 5.17 -4.76
N TRP A 106 -5.27 4.00 -4.15
CA TRP A 106 -4.87 3.74 -2.77
C TRP A 106 -3.70 2.79 -2.73
N THR A 107 -2.69 3.15 -1.97
CA THR A 107 -1.56 2.25 -1.69
C THR A 107 -1.38 2.17 -0.18
N MET A 108 -1.35 0.95 0.36
CA MET A 108 -1.05 0.69 1.75
C MET A 108 0.17 -0.21 1.82
N VAL A 109 1.20 0.25 2.51
CA VAL A 109 2.47 -0.46 2.65
C VAL A 109 2.64 -0.91 4.08
N PHE A 110 2.91 -2.19 4.25
CA PHE A 110 3.17 -2.82 5.54
C PHE A 110 4.62 -3.25 5.59
N ALA A 111 5.26 -3.11 6.75
CA ALA A 111 6.64 -3.59 6.87
C ALA A 111 7.02 -3.85 8.31
N THR A 112 8.14 -4.57 8.46
CA THR A 112 8.85 -4.75 9.70
C THR A 112 10.32 -4.47 9.44
N ARG A 113 10.94 -3.69 10.31
CA ARG A 113 12.36 -3.36 10.19
C ARG A 113 13.25 -4.55 10.50
N ARG A 114 14.42 -4.53 9.94
CA ARG A 114 15.47 -5.48 10.31
C ARG A 114 15.83 -5.35 11.78
#